data_876a8951397834500e089688bd87ea5e
#
_entry.id   876a8951397834500e089688bd87ea5e
#
_cell.length_a   1.000
_cell.length_b   1.000
_cell.length_c   1.000
_cell.angle_alpha   90.00
_cell.angle_beta   90.00
_cell.angle_gamma   90.00
#
_symmetry.space_group_name_H-M   'P 1'
#
loop_
_entity.id
_entity.type
_entity.pdbx_description
1 polymer ?
#
loop_
_entity_poly.entity_id
_entity_poly.type
_entity_poly.pdbx_seq_one_letter_code
_entity_poly.pdbx_strand_id
1 'polypeptide(L)'
;MLRKEKSLLSVATLLVDASLGTAMYAGIILAEGLWTYPGAKASAALVGLIYFFIVFNKGTILFKKNTHFWQIPLLVLRNCIMLGVFATLILYVSHAMILPVGIGVLYLLALFLLSASFRLSIHCFVRVYRAKDEHCRRVVLVGGEPSNQDLYEELANMPALGYKVVGYFDFHENDAFSAKCQYLGTPQEVKPYLAAHKEVEGVYCSLPSQNKDVIRPIIRYCVDNMVEFFNVPSVRNYLHNRMSISFVGNTPVLSLYENPLSDVGNRMIKRLFDIAVSLTFLCTVFPFIFIIVAIITQITMPGPVFFRQKRNGLNGKVFYCLKFRSMKVNDDADRLQATKNDPRKTKWGNIMRKTNIDELPQFVNVLMGDMSLVGPRPHMLKHTDEYSRLIDKYMIRHLVKPGITGWSQVTGFRGETKELWQMEGRVIGDIYYIEHWSFGLDLYIMYRTIANVIRGDKAAY
;
A
#
# COMPACT_ATOMS: atom_id res chain seq x y z
N MET A 1 18.90 -11.82 -24.70
CA MET A 1 19.93 -12.18 -23.69
C MET A 1 19.47 -11.95 -22.26
N LEU A 2 18.97 -10.76 -21.89
CA LEU A 2 18.57 -10.37 -20.51
C LEU A 2 17.45 -11.18 -19.83
N ARG A 3 16.56 -11.85 -20.56
CA ARG A 3 15.45 -12.64 -19.96
C ARG A 3 15.94 -13.94 -19.34
N LYS A 4 16.94 -14.61 -19.95
CA LYS A 4 17.61 -15.79 -19.39
C LYS A 4 18.50 -15.43 -18.21
N GLU A 5 19.23 -14.32 -18.30
CA GLU A 5 20.12 -13.83 -17.22
C GLU A 5 19.33 -13.42 -15.98
N LYS A 6 18.14 -12.80 -16.14
CA LYS A 6 17.26 -12.47 -15.01
C LYS A 6 16.78 -13.70 -14.25
N SER A 7 16.41 -14.77 -14.94
CA SER A 7 15.96 -16.00 -14.28
C SER A 7 17.14 -16.68 -13.57
N LEU A 8 18.30 -16.70 -14.18
CA LEU A 8 19.49 -17.33 -13.63
C LEU A 8 20.03 -16.57 -12.41
N LEU A 9 20.10 -15.25 -12.48
CA LEU A 9 20.49 -14.40 -11.36
C LEU A 9 19.47 -14.48 -10.20
N SER A 10 18.19 -14.57 -10.51
CA SER A 10 17.13 -14.77 -9.51
C SER A 10 17.30 -16.10 -8.79
N VAL A 11 17.51 -17.19 -9.53
CA VAL A 11 17.71 -18.53 -8.95
C VAL A 11 19.01 -18.56 -8.15
N ALA A 12 20.10 -17.99 -8.66
CA ALA A 12 21.38 -17.92 -7.95
C ALA A 12 21.23 -17.15 -6.61
N THR A 13 20.54 -16.01 -6.62
CA THR A 13 20.29 -15.23 -5.41
C THR A 13 19.50 -16.02 -4.37
N LEU A 14 18.50 -16.78 -4.80
CA LEU A 14 17.69 -17.63 -3.93
C LEU A 14 18.52 -18.76 -3.31
N LEU A 15 19.35 -19.41 -4.12
CA LEU A 15 20.22 -20.50 -3.66
C LEU A 15 21.27 -19.99 -2.66
N VAL A 16 21.89 -18.85 -2.93
CA VAL A 16 22.86 -18.23 -2.03
C VAL A 16 22.20 -17.84 -0.71
N ASP A 17 21.03 -17.22 -0.76
CA ASP A 17 20.30 -16.79 0.44
C ASP A 17 19.87 -18.01 1.30
N ALA A 18 19.34 -19.07 0.66
CA ALA A 18 18.98 -20.31 1.35
C ALA A 18 20.21 -21.03 1.95
N SER A 19 21.30 -21.10 1.22
CA SER A 19 22.54 -21.72 1.71
C SER A 19 23.15 -20.94 2.87
N LEU A 20 23.09 -19.61 2.83
CA LEU A 20 23.55 -18.72 3.90
C LEU A 20 22.77 -19.00 5.20
N GLY A 21 21.45 -19.08 5.13
CA GLY A 21 20.61 -19.40 6.28
C GLY A 21 20.90 -20.78 6.90
N THR A 22 21.10 -21.78 6.04
CA THR A 22 21.44 -23.15 6.46
C THR A 22 22.84 -23.21 7.10
N ALA A 23 23.83 -22.58 6.46
CA ALA A 23 25.20 -22.56 6.93
C ALA A 23 25.34 -21.82 8.28
N MET A 24 24.62 -20.71 8.45
CA MET A 24 24.59 -19.99 9.72
C MET A 24 24.00 -20.84 10.84
N TYR A 25 22.88 -21.51 10.61
CA TYR A 25 22.26 -22.38 11.62
C TYR A 25 23.19 -23.55 12.00
N ALA A 26 23.79 -24.20 10.99
CA ALA A 26 24.78 -25.25 11.23
C ALA A 26 26.03 -24.74 11.96
N GLY A 27 26.51 -23.55 11.62
CA GLY A 27 27.64 -22.92 12.26
C GLY A 27 27.38 -22.62 13.76
N ILE A 28 26.19 -22.19 14.11
CA ILE A 28 25.79 -21.97 15.51
C ILE A 28 25.77 -23.29 16.28
N ILE A 29 25.20 -24.35 15.70
CA ILE A 29 25.20 -25.69 16.33
C ILE A 29 26.62 -26.19 16.56
N LEU A 30 27.54 -25.96 15.62
CA LEU A 30 28.96 -26.29 15.75
C LEU A 30 29.66 -25.47 16.83
N ALA A 31 29.44 -24.17 16.87
CA ALA A 31 30.05 -23.26 17.84
C ALA A 31 29.62 -23.57 19.28
N GLU A 32 28.37 -23.96 19.47
CA GLU A 32 27.81 -24.37 20.76
C GLU A 32 28.18 -25.81 21.14
N GLY A 33 28.95 -26.53 20.32
CA GLY A 33 29.34 -27.91 20.60
C GLY A 33 28.19 -28.91 20.51
N LEU A 34 27.06 -28.51 19.94
CA LEU A 34 25.82 -29.29 19.89
C LEU A 34 25.72 -30.26 18.69
N TRP A 35 26.76 -30.30 17.83
CA TRP A 35 26.74 -31.09 16.59
C TRP A 35 26.62 -32.62 16.80
N THR A 36 27.06 -33.09 17.93
CA THR A 36 27.00 -34.51 18.32
C THR A 36 25.66 -34.93 18.94
N TYR A 37 24.81 -33.96 19.28
CA TYR A 37 23.51 -34.23 19.87
C TYR A 37 22.57 -34.93 18.85
N PRO A 38 21.73 -35.88 19.32
CA PRO A 38 20.72 -36.51 18.48
C PRO A 38 19.80 -35.47 17.84
N GLY A 39 19.62 -35.55 16.52
CA GLY A 39 18.74 -34.63 15.79
C GLY A 39 19.36 -33.30 15.35
N ALA A 40 20.58 -32.93 15.75
CA ALA A 40 21.23 -31.67 15.38
C ALA A 40 21.40 -31.52 13.85
N LYS A 41 21.86 -32.56 13.19
CA LYS A 41 22.00 -32.57 11.71
C LYS A 41 20.66 -32.49 11.02
N ALA A 42 19.65 -33.18 11.56
CA ALA A 42 18.30 -33.16 11.03
C ALA A 42 17.65 -31.77 11.21
N SER A 43 17.87 -31.11 12.34
CA SER A 43 17.37 -29.73 12.56
C SER A 43 17.99 -28.74 11.59
N ALA A 44 19.31 -28.81 11.31
CA ALA A 44 19.95 -27.95 10.33
C ALA A 44 19.40 -28.15 8.92
N ALA A 45 19.20 -29.42 8.52
CA ALA A 45 18.62 -29.73 7.21
C ALA A 45 17.16 -29.26 7.10
N LEU A 46 16.35 -29.46 8.14
CA LEU A 46 14.96 -29.01 8.17
C LEU A 46 14.82 -27.49 8.13
N VAL A 47 15.61 -26.77 8.92
CA VAL A 47 15.62 -25.29 8.91
C VAL A 47 16.03 -24.76 7.53
N GLY A 48 17.05 -25.35 6.91
CA GLY A 48 17.47 -25.00 5.56
C GLY A 48 16.38 -25.23 4.51
N LEU A 49 15.71 -26.37 4.58
CA LEU A 49 14.63 -26.74 3.67
C LEU A 49 13.41 -25.81 3.84
N ILE A 50 13.02 -25.52 5.08
CA ILE A 50 11.93 -24.59 5.38
C ILE A 50 12.27 -23.19 4.83
N TYR A 51 13.49 -22.71 5.09
CA TYR A 51 13.92 -21.40 4.62
C TYR A 51 13.96 -21.34 3.10
N PHE A 52 14.45 -22.38 2.42
CA PHE A 52 14.42 -22.48 0.97
C PHE A 52 13.00 -22.32 0.41
N PHE A 53 12.02 -23.05 0.95
CA PHE A 53 10.62 -22.92 0.48
C PHE A 53 10.01 -21.53 0.75
N ILE A 54 10.32 -20.92 1.90
CA ILE A 54 9.86 -19.55 2.23
C ILE A 54 10.42 -18.54 1.21
N VAL A 55 11.70 -18.66 0.89
CA VAL A 55 12.40 -17.74 0.00
C VAL A 55 12.01 -17.98 -1.46
N PHE A 56 11.84 -19.24 -1.88
CA PHE A 56 11.51 -19.62 -3.25
C PHE A 56 10.20 -18.99 -3.74
N ASN A 57 9.19 -18.93 -2.92
CA ASN A 57 7.86 -18.44 -3.30
C ASN A 57 7.83 -16.94 -3.66
N LYS A 58 8.80 -16.12 -3.26
CA LYS A 58 8.80 -14.65 -3.51
C LYS A 58 10.15 -14.04 -3.91
N GLY A 59 11.11 -14.85 -4.30
CA GLY A 59 12.46 -14.37 -4.67
C GLY A 59 12.54 -13.44 -5.89
N THR A 60 11.49 -13.43 -6.72
CA THR A 60 11.42 -12.62 -7.94
C THR A 60 11.21 -11.12 -7.74
N ILE A 61 10.87 -10.67 -6.51
CA ILE A 61 10.60 -9.25 -6.21
C ILE A 61 11.85 -8.37 -6.42
N LEU A 62 13.05 -8.88 -6.12
CA LEU A 62 14.32 -8.17 -6.26
C LEU A 62 14.59 -7.65 -7.68
N PHE A 63 14.04 -8.31 -8.69
CA PHE A 63 14.28 -8.00 -10.10
C PHE A 63 13.13 -7.22 -10.76
N LYS A 64 12.06 -6.91 -10.02
CA LYS A 64 11.02 -6.00 -10.49
C LYS A 64 11.58 -4.59 -10.62
N LYS A 65 11.26 -3.90 -11.71
CA LYS A 65 11.80 -2.57 -12.02
C LYS A 65 11.38 -1.48 -11.02
N ASN A 66 10.17 -1.60 -10.45
CA ASN A 66 9.58 -0.63 -9.51
C ASN A 66 9.68 -1.05 -8.04
N THR A 67 10.71 -1.82 -7.65
CA THR A 67 10.89 -2.18 -6.24
C THR A 67 11.60 -1.05 -5.51
N HIS A 68 10.94 -0.50 -4.48
CA HIS A 68 11.57 0.47 -3.59
C HIS A 68 12.53 -0.25 -2.62
N PHE A 69 13.66 0.39 -2.32
CA PHE A 69 14.72 -0.18 -1.47
C PHE A 69 14.21 -0.61 -0.07
N TRP A 70 13.23 0.09 0.51
CA TRP A 70 12.65 -0.22 1.82
C TRP A 70 11.75 -1.49 1.83
N GLN A 71 11.27 -1.94 0.65
CA GLN A 71 10.47 -3.16 0.54
C GLN A 71 11.30 -4.43 0.73
N ILE A 72 12.61 -4.35 0.48
CA ILE A 72 13.53 -5.48 0.59
C ILE A 72 13.73 -5.91 2.05
N PRO A 73 14.11 -5.02 2.98
CA PRO A 73 14.21 -5.38 4.40
C PRO A 73 12.88 -5.88 4.97
N LEU A 74 11.75 -5.28 4.59
CA LEU A 74 10.44 -5.71 5.05
C LEU A 74 10.10 -7.14 4.60
N LEU A 75 10.46 -7.50 3.37
CA LEU A 75 10.31 -8.85 2.84
C LEU A 75 11.17 -9.86 3.62
N VAL A 76 12.43 -9.50 3.88
CA VAL A 76 13.36 -10.36 4.64
C VAL A 76 12.87 -10.54 6.08
N LEU A 77 12.44 -9.46 6.74
CA LEU A 77 11.86 -9.52 8.09
C LEU A 77 10.69 -10.49 8.16
N ARG A 78 9.76 -10.38 7.21
CA ARG A 78 8.63 -11.31 7.11
C ARG A 78 9.11 -12.75 6.95
N ASN A 79 10.11 -13.00 6.08
CA ASN A 79 10.64 -14.35 5.85
C ASN A 79 11.30 -14.90 7.11
N CYS A 80 12.03 -14.08 7.88
CA CYS A 80 12.63 -14.48 9.15
C CYS A 80 11.56 -14.81 10.22
N ILE A 81 10.48 -14.02 10.30
CA ILE A 81 9.36 -14.30 11.21
C ILE A 81 8.70 -15.64 10.82
N MET A 82 8.41 -15.84 9.54
CA MET A 82 7.85 -17.11 9.05
C MET A 82 8.77 -18.29 9.34
N LEU A 83 10.08 -18.12 9.13
CA LEU A 83 11.05 -19.15 9.46
C LEU A 83 11.02 -19.49 10.95
N GLY A 84 11.03 -18.49 11.83
CA GLY A 84 10.96 -18.69 13.28
C GLY A 84 9.73 -19.50 13.68
N VAL A 85 8.55 -19.13 13.18
CA VAL A 85 7.29 -19.84 13.49
C VAL A 85 7.28 -21.25 12.94
N PHE A 86 7.55 -21.43 11.64
CA PHE A 86 7.47 -22.76 11.01
C PHE A 86 8.58 -23.70 11.45
N ALA A 87 9.82 -23.17 11.63
CA ALA A 87 10.92 -24.00 12.11
C ALA A 87 10.64 -24.50 13.54
N THR A 88 10.23 -23.62 14.45
CA THR A 88 9.91 -24.03 15.83
C THR A 88 8.79 -25.08 15.85
N LEU A 89 7.72 -24.89 15.08
CA LEU A 89 6.61 -25.84 15.00
C LEU A 89 7.05 -27.21 14.45
N ILE A 90 7.78 -27.21 13.33
CA ILE A 90 8.20 -28.45 12.65
C ILE A 90 9.25 -29.19 13.48
N LEU A 91 10.22 -28.48 14.06
CA LEU A 91 11.21 -29.08 14.93
C LEU A 91 10.59 -29.69 16.19
N TYR A 92 9.56 -29.03 16.75
CA TYR A 92 8.80 -29.53 17.89
C TYR A 92 8.07 -30.84 17.53
N VAL A 93 7.32 -30.85 16.42
CA VAL A 93 6.56 -32.03 15.97
C VAL A 93 7.47 -33.19 15.56
N SER A 94 8.62 -32.91 14.95
CA SER A 94 9.60 -33.91 14.53
C SER A 94 10.50 -34.42 15.65
N HIS A 95 10.33 -33.93 16.88
CA HIS A 95 11.21 -34.19 18.02
C HIS A 95 12.71 -33.93 17.70
N ALA A 96 12.98 -33.03 16.76
CA ALA A 96 14.33 -32.61 16.41
C ALA A 96 14.84 -31.59 17.45
N MET A 97 16.16 -31.40 17.46
CA MET A 97 16.80 -30.45 18.38
C MET A 97 16.31 -29.02 18.11
N ILE A 98 15.83 -28.35 19.14
CA ILE A 98 15.45 -26.93 19.10
C ILE A 98 16.55 -26.12 19.83
N LEU A 99 17.03 -25.05 19.19
CA LEU A 99 17.97 -24.13 19.85
C LEU A 99 17.30 -23.40 21.02
N PRO A 100 18.06 -23.08 22.08
CA PRO A 100 17.59 -22.18 23.14
C PRO A 100 17.03 -20.88 22.57
N VAL A 101 15.94 -20.36 23.15
CA VAL A 101 15.21 -19.21 22.60
C VAL A 101 16.12 -18.01 22.34
N GLY A 102 17.06 -17.71 23.24
CA GLY A 102 18.01 -16.61 23.05
C GLY A 102 18.91 -16.77 21.82
N ILE A 103 19.43 -17.99 21.60
CA ILE A 103 20.28 -18.31 20.46
C ILE A 103 19.44 -18.31 19.17
N GLY A 104 18.21 -18.85 19.24
CA GLY A 104 17.28 -18.82 18.11
C GLY A 104 16.92 -17.38 17.66
N VAL A 105 16.68 -16.49 18.60
CA VAL A 105 16.44 -15.06 18.31
C VAL A 105 17.68 -14.40 17.70
N LEU A 106 18.87 -14.66 18.26
CA LEU A 106 20.13 -14.15 17.72
C LEU A 106 20.39 -14.64 16.30
N TYR A 107 20.10 -15.91 16.02
CA TYR A 107 20.18 -16.48 14.68
C TYR A 107 19.25 -15.74 13.69
N LEU A 108 17.98 -15.53 14.04
CA LEU A 108 17.03 -14.83 13.18
C LEU A 108 17.43 -13.37 12.94
N LEU A 109 17.97 -12.71 13.94
CA LEU A 109 18.45 -11.32 13.83
C LEU A 109 19.70 -11.24 12.94
N ALA A 110 20.66 -12.13 13.10
CA ALA A 110 21.84 -12.20 12.27
C ALA A 110 21.50 -12.58 10.81
N LEU A 111 20.59 -13.53 10.64
CA LEU A 111 20.07 -13.90 9.32
C LEU A 111 19.35 -12.72 8.63
N PHE A 112 18.54 -11.98 9.39
CA PHE A 112 17.89 -10.77 8.87
C PHE A 112 18.91 -9.75 8.36
N LEU A 113 19.93 -9.41 9.17
CA LEU A 113 20.94 -8.43 8.81
C LEU A 113 21.75 -8.85 7.59
N LEU A 114 22.20 -10.10 7.55
CA LEU A 114 23.00 -10.62 6.44
C LEU A 114 22.18 -10.76 5.16
N SER A 115 21.00 -11.35 5.21
CA SER A 115 20.13 -11.51 4.05
C SER A 115 19.64 -10.17 3.52
N ALA A 116 19.29 -9.22 4.39
CA ALA A 116 18.89 -7.87 3.98
C ALA A 116 20.04 -7.12 3.31
N SER A 117 21.23 -7.15 3.89
CA SER A 117 22.43 -6.51 3.33
C SER A 117 22.80 -7.13 1.98
N PHE A 118 22.80 -8.46 1.88
CA PHE A 118 23.08 -9.18 0.64
C PHE A 118 22.08 -8.79 -0.48
N ARG A 119 20.80 -8.82 -0.18
CA ARG A 119 19.76 -8.47 -1.15
C ARG A 119 19.79 -7.00 -1.56
N LEU A 120 20.04 -6.09 -0.63
CA LEU A 120 20.22 -4.66 -0.93
C LEU A 120 21.43 -4.44 -1.82
N SER A 121 22.56 -5.10 -1.55
CA SER A 121 23.77 -5.01 -2.37
C SER A 121 23.51 -5.48 -3.81
N ILE A 122 22.84 -6.63 -3.99
CA ILE A 122 22.44 -7.10 -5.32
C ILE A 122 21.48 -6.12 -6.00
N HIS A 123 20.50 -5.59 -5.26
CA HIS A 123 19.56 -4.62 -5.82
C HIS A 123 20.27 -3.35 -6.31
N CYS A 124 21.18 -2.80 -5.50
CA CYS A 124 22.01 -1.65 -5.88
C CYS A 124 22.91 -1.98 -7.09
N PHE A 125 23.57 -3.13 -7.06
CA PHE A 125 24.40 -3.56 -8.18
C PHE A 125 23.61 -3.66 -9.49
N VAL A 126 22.44 -4.30 -9.46
CA VAL A 126 21.58 -4.44 -10.66
C VAL A 126 21.08 -3.07 -11.14
N ARG A 127 20.77 -2.13 -10.25
CA ARG A 127 20.38 -0.76 -10.64
C ARG A 127 21.51 -0.02 -11.32
N VAL A 128 22.72 -0.06 -10.74
CA VAL A 128 23.91 0.59 -11.32
C VAL A 128 24.30 -0.06 -12.65
N TYR A 129 24.22 -1.40 -12.73
CA TYR A 129 24.52 -2.15 -13.96
C TYR A 129 23.56 -1.79 -15.10
N ARG A 130 22.25 -1.67 -14.79
CA ARG A 130 21.23 -1.28 -15.78
C ARG A 130 21.34 0.18 -16.23
N ALA A 131 21.87 1.06 -15.38
CA ALA A 131 22.01 2.47 -15.69
C ALA A 131 23.14 2.77 -16.68
N LYS A 132 24.03 1.80 -16.96
CA LYS A 132 25.11 1.96 -17.95
C LYS A 132 24.56 1.87 -19.38
N ASP A 133 24.93 2.80 -20.23
CA ASP A 133 24.49 2.89 -21.64
C ASP A 133 24.63 1.58 -22.43
N GLU A 134 25.70 0.82 -22.17
CA GLU A 134 25.99 -0.46 -22.83
C GLU A 134 24.95 -1.56 -22.51
N HIS A 135 24.25 -1.43 -21.38
CA HIS A 135 23.27 -2.41 -20.88
C HIS A 135 21.82 -1.92 -20.93
N CYS A 136 21.62 -0.69 -21.44
CA CYS A 136 20.29 -0.15 -21.65
C CYS A 136 19.62 -0.79 -22.87
N ARG A 137 18.35 -1.11 -22.73
CA ARG A 137 17.51 -1.51 -23.86
C ARG A 137 17.17 -0.29 -24.70
N ARG A 138 17.54 -0.30 -25.95
CA ARG A 138 17.16 0.75 -26.90
C ARG A 138 15.71 0.57 -27.33
N VAL A 139 14.92 1.64 -27.21
CA VAL A 139 13.51 1.63 -27.55
C VAL A 139 13.16 2.86 -28.37
N VAL A 140 12.13 2.71 -29.21
CA VAL A 140 11.57 3.83 -29.99
C VAL A 140 10.11 4.06 -29.60
N LEU A 141 9.69 5.31 -29.69
CA LEU A 141 8.31 5.70 -29.42
C LEU A 141 7.59 5.91 -30.76
N VAL A 142 6.31 5.55 -30.83
CA VAL A 142 5.46 5.77 -32.00
C VAL A 142 4.22 6.52 -31.56
N GLY A 143 4.06 7.75 -32.03
CA GLY A 143 3.07 8.73 -31.58
C GLY A 143 3.68 9.74 -30.58
N GLY A 144 3.50 11.04 -30.85
CA GLY A 144 3.92 12.14 -30.00
C GLY A 144 2.87 12.57 -28.98
N GLU A 145 1.89 11.71 -28.68
CA GLU A 145 0.83 12.00 -27.72
C GLU A 145 1.37 12.19 -26.28
N PRO A 146 0.64 12.94 -25.43
CA PRO A 146 1.07 13.21 -24.05
C PRO A 146 1.46 11.97 -23.25
N SER A 147 0.84 10.81 -23.52
CA SER A 147 1.16 9.53 -22.86
C SER A 147 2.59 9.05 -23.18
N ASN A 148 3.06 9.23 -24.42
CA ASN A 148 4.43 8.88 -24.79
C ASN A 148 5.43 9.94 -24.29
N GLN A 149 5.02 11.20 -24.17
CA GLN A 149 5.86 12.25 -23.57
C GLN A 149 6.07 11.98 -22.08
N ASP A 150 5.02 11.62 -21.33
CA ASP A 150 5.11 11.23 -19.92
C ASP A 150 6.01 9.98 -19.76
N LEU A 151 5.84 8.98 -20.65
CA LEU A 151 6.69 7.77 -20.67
C LEU A 151 8.16 8.13 -20.92
N TYR A 152 8.43 9.03 -21.87
CA TYR A 152 9.79 9.51 -22.14
C TYR A 152 10.41 10.17 -20.91
N GLU A 153 9.68 11.05 -20.24
CA GLU A 153 10.14 11.72 -19.02
C GLU A 153 10.40 10.71 -17.88
N GLU A 154 9.55 9.72 -17.70
CA GLU A 154 9.80 8.65 -16.72
C GLU A 154 11.05 7.82 -17.05
N LEU A 155 11.24 7.46 -18.31
CA LEU A 155 12.41 6.69 -18.72
C LEU A 155 13.72 7.50 -18.67
N ALA A 156 13.66 8.80 -19.01
CA ALA A 156 14.80 9.69 -18.95
C ALA A 156 15.22 10.03 -17.51
N ASN A 157 14.24 10.23 -16.61
CA ASN A 157 14.49 10.55 -15.20
C ASN A 157 14.90 9.34 -14.37
N MET A 158 14.68 8.11 -14.85
CA MET A 158 15.00 6.87 -14.14
C MET A 158 15.92 5.92 -14.95
N PRO A 159 17.22 6.26 -15.14
CA PRO A 159 18.16 5.40 -15.88
C PRO A 159 18.24 3.96 -15.33
N ALA A 160 17.98 3.79 -14.03
CA ALA A 160 17.94 2.48 -13.36
C ALA A 160 16.85 1.53 -13.89
N LEU A 161 15.88 2.02 -14.69
CA LEU A 161 14.94 1.17 -15.42
C LEU A 161 15.61 0.41 -16.56
N GLY A 162 16.79 0.89 -17.02
CA GLY A 162 17.59 0.28 -18.05
C GLY A 162 16.96 0.38 -19.44
N TYR A 163 16.34 1.51 -19.75
CA TYR A 163 15.85 1.86 -21.09
C TYR A 163 16.49 3.14 -21.59
N LYS A 164 16.78 3.17 -22.90
CA LYS A 164 17.24 4.36 -23.61
C LYS A 164 16.33 4.58 -24.80
N VAL A 165 15.62 5.69 -24.77
CA VAL A 165 14.80 6.11 -25.92
C VAL A 165 15.71 6.67 -26.98
N VAL A 166 15.67 6.10 -28.19
CA VAL A 166 16.47 6.52 -29.33
C VAL A 166 15.84 7.72 -30.02
N GLY A 167 14.52 7.72 -30.11
CA GLY A 167 13.75 8.79 -30.73
C GLY A 167 12.28 8.41 -30.87
N TYR A 168 11.51 9.27 -31.52
CA TYR A 168 10.08 9.03 -31.75
C TYR A 168 9.67 9.20 -33.23
N PHE A 169 8.59 8.53 -33.60
CA PHE A 169 7.93 8.62 -34.91
C PHE A 169 6.54 9.21 -34.72
N ASP A 170 6.14 10.15 -35.55
CA ASP A 170 4.77 10.66 -35.58
C ASP A 170 4.39 11.12 -36.98
N PHE A 171 3.08 11.31 -37.25
CA PHE A 171 2.60 11.84 -38.54
C PHE A 171 3.11 13.25 -38.83
N HIS A 172 3.29 14.05 -37.77
CA HIS A 172 3.85 15.40 -37.81
C HIS A 172 4.86 15.58 -36.69
N GLU A 173 5.91 16.32 -36.98
CA GLU A 173 6.88 16.69 -35.96
C GLU A 173 6.21 17.58 -34.89
N ASN A 174 6.41 17.25 -33.62
CA ASN A 174 5.93 18.04 -32.49
C ASN A 174 7.11 18.82 -31.90
N ASP A 175 7.16 20.13 -32.17
CA ASP A 175 8.28 21.01 -31.77
C ASP A 175 8.60 20.92 -30.28
N ALA A 176 7.58 20.84 -29.40
CA ALA A 176 7.76 20.74 -27.96
C ALA A 176 8.37 19.40 -27.53
N PHE A 177 8.06 18.32 -28.25
CA PHE A 177 8.62 17.01 -27.98
C PHE A 177 9.97 16.79 -28.65
N SER A 178 10.15 17.33 -29.87
CA SER A 178 11.42 17.31 -30.60
C SER A 178 12.56 18.03 -29.88
N ALA A 179 12.24 19.02 -29.04
CA ALA A 179 13.22 19.67 -28.19
C ALA A 179 13.83 18.73 -27.11
N LYS A 180 13.13 17.64 -26.77
CA LYS A 180 13.54 16.66 -25.75
C LYS A 180 13.96 15.31 -26.34
N CYS A 181 13.28 14.84 -27.38
CA CYS A 181 13.44 13.53 -27.96
C CYS A 181 13.56 13.68 -29.50
N GLN A 182 14.54 13.04 -30.10
CA GLN A 182 14.81 13.15 -31.53
C GLN A 182 13.63 12.64 -32.37
N TYR A 183 13.16 13.45 -33.31
CA TYR A 183 12.19 13.01 -34.33
C TYR A 183 12.89 12.16 -35.37
N LEU A 184 12.38 10.97 -35.64
CA LEU A 184 12.98 9.99 -36.54
C LEU A 184 12.24 9.82 -37.85
N GLY A 185 11.05 10.43 -37.99
CA GLY A 185 10.22 10.37 -39.20
C GLY A 185 8.78 9.95 -38.96
N THR A 186 8.11 9.53 -40.00
CA THR A 186 6.71 9.12 -39.96
C THR A 186 6.53 7.67 -39.44
N PRO A 187 5.34 7.30 -38.93
CA PRO A 187 5.07 5.94 -38.46
C PRO A 187 5.25 4.85 -39.52
N GLN A 188 5.17 5.19 -40.82
CA GLN A 188 5.43 4.27 -41.91
C GLN A 188 6.92 3.88 -42.02
N GLU A 189 7.82 4.76 -41.55
CA GLU A 189 9.27 4.59 -41.57
C GLU A 189 9.79 3.72 -40.41
N VAL A 190 8.94 3.41 -39.42
CA VAL A 190 9.31 2.55 -38.26
C VAL A 190 9.87 1.20 -38.74
N LYS A 191 9.19 0.54 -39.70
CA LYS A 191 9.63 -0.76 -40.22
C LYS A 191 11.02 -0.71 -40.89
N PRO A 192 11.31 0.17 -41.87
CA PRO A 192 12.65 0.30 -42.45
C PRO A 192 13.68 0.73 -41.40
N TYR A 193 13.33 1.58 -40.46
CA TYR A 193 14.23 1.98 -39.38
C TYR A 193 14.63 0.80 -38.50
N LEU A 194 13.67 -0.01 -38.04
CA LEU A 194 13.95 -1.21 -37.25
C LEU A 194 14.76 -2.27 -38.03
N ALA A 195 14.60 -2.33 -39.32
CA ALA A 195 15.41 -3.22 -40.19
C ALA A 195 16.89 -2.80 -40.24
N ALA A 196 17.14 -1.50 -40.25
CA ALA A 196 18.48 -0.92 -40.27
C ALA A 196 19.14 -0.90 -38.87
N HIS A 197 18.36 -0.76 -37.79
CA HIS A 197 18.82 -0.58 -36.40
C HIS A 197 18.40 -1.78 -35.55
N LYS A 198 19.06 -2.91 -35.71
CA LYS A 198 18.78 -4.17 -35.00
C LYS A 198 19.05 -4.13 -33.50
N GLU A 199 19.69 -3.07 -33.01
CA GLU A 199 19.90 -2.79 -31.59
C GLU A 199 18.63 -2.31 -30.87
N VAL A 200 17.56 -1.94 -31.59
CA VAL A 200 16.27 -1.54 -31.01
C VAL A 200 15.50 -2.79 -30.59
N GLU A 201 15.27 -2.93 -29.29
CA GLU A 201 14.65 -4.11 -28.70
C GLU A 201 13.15 -3.92 -28.44
N GLY A 202 12.64 -2.68 -28.46
CA GLY A 202 11.23 -2.43 -28.15
C GLY A 202 10.63 -1.20 -28.81
N VAL A 203 9.33 -1.28 -29.05
CA VAL A 203 8.51 -0.22 -29.64
C VAL A 203 7.36 0.09 -28.69
N TYR A 204 7.22 1.36 -28.29
CA TYR A 204 6.11 1.85 -27.49
C TYR A 204 5.20 2.71 -28.38
N CYS A 205 3.96 2.29 -28.58
CA CYS A 205 3.03 2.91 -29.51
C CYS A 205 1.83 3.53 -28.75
N SER A 206 1.65 4.85 -28.89
CA SER A 206 0.48 5.58 -28.36
C SER A 206 -0.54 5.97 -29.44
N LEU A 207 -0.29 5.59 -30.69
CA LEU A 207 -1.23 5.92 -31.77
C LEU A 207 -2.62 5.39 -31.49
N PRO A 208 -3.69 6.18 -31.77
CA PRO A 208 -5.08 5.75 -31.62
C PRO A 208 -5.38 4.48 -32.42
N SER A 209 -6.25 3.63 -31.86
CA SER A 209 -6.65 2.35 -32.51
C SER A 209 -7.30 2.52 -33.90
N GLN A 210 -7.68 3.75 -34.26
CA GLN A 210 -8.20 4.08 -35.60
C GLN A 210 -7.12 3.91 -36.67
N ASN A 211 -5.84 4.09 -36.34
CA ASN A 211 -4.71 3.98 -37.27
C ASN A 211 -4.25 2.53 -37.48
N LYS A 212 -5.22 1.59 -37.59
CA LYS A 212 -4.94 0.14 -37.70
C LYS A 212 -4.02 -0.23 -38.87
N ASP A 213 -4.14 0.49 -39.96
CA ASP A 213 -3.39 0.23 -41.18
C ASP A 213 -1.90 0.53 -41.07
N VAL A 214 -1.56 1.43 -40.13
CA VAL A 214 -0.17 1.76 -39.79
C VAL A 214 0.33 0.87 -38.66
N ILE A 215 -0.49 0.63 -37.64
CA ILE A 215 -0.08 -0.11 -36.45
C ILE A 215 0.11 -1.61 -36.73
N ARG A 216 -0.78 -2.23 -37.51
CA ARG A 216 -0.72 -3.67 -37.83
C ARG A 216 0.59 -4.11 -38.51
N PRO A 217 1.11 -3.41 -39.55
CA PRO A 217 2.42 -3.73 -40.14
C PRO A 217 3.58 -3.62 -39.15
N ILE A 218 3.54 -2.63 -38.22
CA ILE A 218 4.56 -2.47 -37.16
C ILE A 218 4.51 -3.66 -36.20
N ILE A 219 3.33 -4.02 -35.71
CA ILE A 219 3.14 -5.18 -34.80
C ILE A 219 3.67 -6.45 -35.48
N ARG A 220 3.25 -6.68 -36.74
CA ARG A 220 3.68 -7.89 -37.48
C ARG A 220 5.19 -7.95 -37.61
N TYR A 221 5.83 -6.83 -37.98
CA TYR A 221 7.29 -6.76 -38.07
C TYR A 221 7.96 -7.03 -36.71
N CYS A 222 7.43 -6.44 -35.65
CA CYS A 222 7.97 -6.63 -34.28
C CYS A 222 7.90 -8.11 -33.87
N VAL A 223 6.76 -8.77 -34.10
CA VAL A 223 6.56 -10.20 -33.80
C VAL A 223 7.53 -11.08 -34.60
N ASP A 224 7.63 -10.83 -35.93
CA ASP A 224 8.46 -11.63 -36.83
C ASP A 224 9.96 -11.47 -36.51
N ASN A 225 10.37 -10.32 -35.95
CA ASN A 225 11.80 -10.03 -35.65
C ASN A 225 12.12 -10.02 -34.13
N MET A 226 11.23 -10.53 -33.28
CA MET A 226 11.41 -10.61 -31.82
C MET A 226 11.64 -9.25 -31.13
N VAL A 227 11.16 -8.16 -31.72
CA VAL A 227 11.11 -6.83 -31.07
C VAL A 227 9.88 -6.77 -30.19
N GLU A 228 10.03 -6.33 -28.93
CA GLU A 228 8.92 -6.22 -28.01
C GLU A 228 8.01 -5.03 -28.41
N PHE A 229 6.71 -5.27 -28.62
CA PHE A 229 5.74 -4.21 -28.90
C PHE A 229 4.85 -3.95 -27.69
N PHE A 230 4.75 -2.68 -27.30
CA PHE A 230 3.91 -2.22 -26.20
C PHE A 230 2.93 -1.17 -26.69
N ASN A 231 1.66 -1.34 -26.36
CA ASN A 231 0.66 -0.30 -26.58
C ASN A 231 0.62 0.61 -25.32
N VAL A 232 0.80 1.92 -25.53
CA VAL A 232 0.71 2.94 -24.49
C VAL A 232 -0.68 3.59 -24.61
N PRO A 233 -1.63 3.25 -23.73
CA PRO A 233 -2.98 3.79 -23.83
C PRO A 233 -2.98 5.28 -23.49
N SER A 234 -3.72 6.07 -24.28
CA SER A 234 -3.97 7.49 -23.99
C SER A 234 -5.02 7.60 -22.89
N VAL A 235 -4.55 7.63 -21.65
CA VAL A 235 -5.41 7.63 -20.45
C VAL A 235 -5.65 9.05 -19.93
N ARG A 236 -4.84 10.02 -20.36
CA ARG A 236 -4.85 11.41 -19.87
C ARG A 236 -6.17 12.15 -20.16
N ASN A 237 -6.92 11.73 -21.18
CA ASN A 237 -8.16 12.39 -21.57
C ASN A 237 -9.32 12.17 -20.59
N TYR A 238 -9.19 11.25 -19.62
CA TYR A 238 -10.30 10.90 -18.74
C TYR A 238 -10.13 11.37 -17.31
N LEU A 239 -8.88 11.43 -16.75
CA LEU A 239 -8.66 11.88 -15.37
C LEU A 239 -7.17 12.12 -15.08
N HIS A 240 -6.88 13.09 -14.22
CA HIS A 240 -5.54 13.41 -13.69
C HIS A 240 -4.96 12.36 -12.71
N ASN A 241 -5.58 11.17 -12.58
CA ASN A 241 -5.22 10.18 -11.57
C ASN A 241 -4.64 8.89 -12.18
N ARG A 242 -3.83 8.20 -11.40
CA ARG A 242 -3.31 6.87 -11.72
C ARG A 242 -4.46 5.89 -11.90
N MET A 243 -4.54 5.31 -13.09
CA MET A 243 -5.49 4.22 -13.36
C MET A 243 -4.82 2.88 -13.04
N SER A 244 -5.58 1.96 -12.47
CA SER A 244 -5.15 0.56 -12.31
C SER A 244 -5.71 -0.30 -13.43
N ILE A 245 -4.86 -1.22 -13.94
CA ILE A 245 -5.29 -2.20 -14.92
C ILE A 245 -5.77 -3.43 -14.15
N SER A 246 -7.04 -3.78 -14.33
CA SER A 246 -7.63 -5.02 -13.85
C SER A 246 -8.06 -5.90 -15.00
N PHE A 247 -8.36 -7.17 -14.75
CA PHE A 247 -8.81 -8.09 -15.77
C PHE A 247 -10.21 -8.64 -15.41
N VAL A 248 -11.14 -8.57 -16.35
CA VAL A 248 -12.43 -9.25 -16.27
C VAL A 248 -12.36 -10.44 -17.23
N GLY A 249 -12.08 -11.62 -16.69
CA GLY A 249 -11.66 -12.76 -17.51
C GLY A 249 -10.33 -12.46 -18.21
N ASN A 250 -10.32 -12.47 -19.55
CA ASN A 250 -9.15 -12.16 -20.38
C ASN A 250 -9.14 -10.70 -20.88
N THR A 251 -10.15 -9.90 -20.53
CA THR A 251 -10.28 -8.52 -21.01
C THR A 251 -9.65 -7.54 -20.02
N PRO A 252 -8.63 -6.77 -20.42
CA PRO A 252 -8.08 -5.73 -19.56
C PRO A 252 -9.08 -4.58 -19.42
N VAL A 253 -9.30 -4.14 -18.19
CA VAL A 253 -10.18 -3.03 -17.83
C VAL A 253 -9.41 -2.00 -17.03
N LEU A 254 -9.56 -0.73 -17.39
CA LEU A 254 -8.95 0.38 -16.67
C LEU A 254 -9.89 0.85 -15.57
N SER A 255 -9.46 0.77 -14.33
CA SER A 255 -10.17 1.28 -13.15
C SER A 255 -9.67 2.66 -12.80
N LEU A 256 -10.59 3.56 -12.41
CA LEU A 256 -10.29 4.95 -12.05
C LEU A 256 -9.51 5.10 -10.73
N TYR A 257 -9.53 4.08 -9.91
CA TYR A 257 -8.86 4.03 -8.61
C TYR A 257 -8.53 2.59 -8.25
N GLU A 258 -7.44 2.43 -7.54
CA GLU A 258 -7.05 1.15 -6.96
C GLU A 258 -7.59 1.08 -5.52
N ASN A 259 -8.26 -0.02 -5.19
CA ASN A 259 -8.72 -0.26 -3.83
C ASN A 259 -8.19 -1.63 -3.36
N PRO A 260 -7.05 -1.66 -2.66
CA PRO A 260 -6.49 -2.90 -2.11
C PRO A 260 -7.45 -3.66 -1.18
N LEU A 261 -8.43 -2.96 -0.56
CA LEU A 261 -9.47 -3.57 0.26
C LEU A 261 -10.60 -4.23 -0.56
N SER A 262 -10.57 -4.14 -1.89
CA SER A 262 -11.41 -4.98 -2.76
C SER A 262 -10.98 -6.45 -2.72
N ASP A 263 -9.71 -6.73 -2.42
CA ASP A 263 -9.19 -8.08 -2.21
C ASP A 263 -9.74 -8.70 -0.92
N VAL A 264 -10.16 -9.97 -1.01
CA VAL A 264 -10.79 -10.69 0.11
C VAL A 264 -9.78 -10.93 1.23
N GLY A 265 -8.53 -11.28 0.89
CA GLY A 265 -7.47 -11.53 1.86
C GLY A 265 -7.15 -10.30 2.70
N ASN A 266 -7.02 -9.15 2.05
CA ASN A 266 -6.78 -7.87 2.72
C ASN A 266 -7.94 -7.50 3.65
N ARG A 267 -9.18 -7.67 3.19
CA ARG A 267 -10.38 -7.43 4.02
C ARG A 267 -10.44 -8.35 5.24
N MET A 268 -10.08 -9.63 5.08
CA MET A 268 -10.05 -10.57 6.18
C MET A 268 -8.99 -10.22 7.22
N ILE A 269 -7.77 -9.92 6.79
CA ILE A 269 -6.68 -9.50 7.68
C ILE A 269 -7.10 -8.27 8.49
N LYS A 270 -7.61 -7.24 7.79
CA LYS A 270 -8.10 -6.02 8.43
C LYS A 270 -9.23 -6.31 9.42
N ARG A 271 -10.20 -7.13 9.03
CA ARG A 271 -11.35 -7.46 9.88
C ARG A 271 -10.96 -8.25 11.14
N LEU A 272 -10.06 -9.23 11.00
CA LEU A 272 -9.56 -9.99 12.14
C LEU A 272 -8.83 -9.10 13.14
N PHE A 273 -8.00 -8.19 12.62
CA PHE A 273 -7.31 -7.20 13.44
C PHE A 273 -8.28 -6.25 14.15
N ASP A 274 -9.27 -5.70 13.42
CA ASP A 274 -10.32 -4.85 13.98
C ASP A 274 -11.07 -5.53 15.13
N ILE A 275 -11.44 -6.81 14.95
CA ILE A 275 -12.12 -7.60 15.97
C ILE A 275 -11.20 -7.83 17.18
N ALA A 276 -9.98 -8.29 16.96
CA ALA A 276 -9.04 -8.61 18.04
C ALA A 276 -8.77 -7.40 18.94
N VAL A 277 -8.44 -6.25 18.34
CA VAL A 277 -8.15 -5.02 19.10
C VAL A 277 -9.41 -4.49 19.79
N SER A 278 -10.55 -4.47 19.08
CA SER A 278 -11.80 -3.96 19.68
C SER A 278 -12.28 -4.82 20.83
N LEU A 279 -12.23 -6.16 20.69
CA LEU A 279 -12.63 -7.08 21.75
C LEU A 279 -11.72 -6.96 22.95
N THR A 280 -10.40 -6.92 22.74
CA THR A 280 -9.44 -6.72 23.83
C THR A 280 -9.72 -5.42 24.57
N PHE A 281 -9.90 -4.30 23.86
CA PHE A 281 -10.20 -3.00 24.47
C PHE A 281 -11.52 -3.00 25.24
N LEU A 282 -12.58 -3.54 24.64
CA LEU A 282 -13.91 -3.61 25.26
C LEU A 282 -13.98 -4.49 26.51
N CYS A 283 -13.16 -5.57 26.56
CA CYS A 283 -13.14 -6.46 27.73
C CYS A 283 -12.19 -5.98 28.84
N THR A 284 -11.16 -5.20 28.52
CA THR A 284 -10.13 -4.80 29.51
C THR A 284 -10.31 -3.38 30.01
N VAL A 285 -10.18 -2.40 29.13
CA VAL A 285 -10.08 -0.97 29.48
C VAL A 285 -11.43 -0.28 29.52
N PHE A 286 -12.31 -0.60 28.56
CA PHE A 286 -13.59 0.09 28.39
C PHE A 286 -14.52 -0.01 29.61
N PRO A 287 -14.66 -1.12 30.34
CA PRO A 287 -15.56 -1.20 31.50
C PRO A 287 -15.20 -0.19 32.59
N PHE A 288 -13.92 0.00 32.87
CA PHE A 288 -13.45 0.97 33.88
C PHE A 288 -13.75 2.40 33.44
N ILE A 289 -13.47 2.74 32.17
CA ILE A 289 -13.78 4.06 31.62
C ILE A 289 -15.28 4.30 31.61
N PHE A 290 -16.07 3.29 31.23
CA PHE A 290 -17.53 3.39 31.18
C PHE A 290 -18.12 3.72 32.54
N ILE A 291 -17.71 3.05 33.62
CA ILE A 291 -18.20 3.30 34.99
C ILE A 291 -17.90 4.76 35.38
N ILE A 292 -16.67 5.21 35.18
CA ILE A 292 -16.26 6.59 35.53
C ILE A 292 -17.08 7.62 34.74
N VAL A 293 -17.16 7.42 33.40
CA VAL A 293 -17.90 8.33 32.51
C VAL A 293 -19.39 8.31 32.82
N ALA A 294 -19.98 7.15 33.11
CA ALA A 294 -21.41 7.04 33.45
C ALA A 294 -21.73 7.79 34.74
N ILE A 295 -20.94 7.60 35.81
CA ILE A 295 -21.16 8.29 37.09
C ILE A 295 -21.07 9.82 36.93
N ILE A 296 -19.98 10.32 36.32
CA ILE A 296 -19.77 11.76 36.15
C ILE A 296 -20.83 12.36 35.22
N THR A 297 -21.22 11.64 34.16
CA THR A 297 -22.27 12.10 33.25
C THR A 297 -23.62 12.18 33.91
N GLN A 298 -24.00 11.22 34.77
CA GLN A 298 -25.27 11.28 35.51
C GLN A 298 -25.30 12.43 36.51
N ILE A 299 -24.18 12.74 37.15
CA ILE A 299 -24.09 13.87 38.10
C ILE A 299 -24.14 15.22 37.38
N THR A 300 -23.43 15.35 36.26
CA THR A 300 -23.24 16.65 35.57
C THR A 300 -24.28 16.93 34.49
N MET A 301 -24.84 15.89 33.90
CA MET A 301 -25.80 15.93 32.79
C MET A 301 -26.82 14.77 32.91
N PRO A 302 -27.82 14.82 33.78
CA PRO A 302 -28.80 13.73 33.93
C PRO A 302 -29.41 13.29 32.58
N GLY A 303 -29.59 11.96 32.39
CA GLY A 303 -30.17 11.38 31.18
C GLY A 303 -29.30 10.27 30.56
N PRO A 304 -29.54 9.82 29.31
CA PRO A 304 -28.86 8.70 28.71
C PRO A 304 -27.34 8.93 28.61
N VAL A 305 -26.55 7.92 28.96
CA VAL A 305 -25.07 7.97 28.91
C VAL A 305 -24.57 7.94 27.47
N PHE A 306 -25.23 7.16 26.63
CA PHE A 306 -24.89 7.04 25.23
C PHE A 306 -25.70 7.98 24.35
N PHE A 307 -25.04 8.45 23.30
CA PHE A 307 -25.61 9.21 22.21
C PHE A 307 -25.43 8.40 20.90
N ARG A 308 -26.48 8.38 20.09
CA ARG A 308 -26.50 7.68 18.80
C ARG A 308 -26.79 8.67 17.68
N GLN A 309 -26.00 8.66 16.63
CA GLN A 309 -26.20 9.55 15.49
C GLN A 309 -26.07 8.78 14.18
N LYS A 310 -26.99 9.05 13.24
CA LYS A 310 -26.96 8.47 11.91
C LYS A 310 -25.76 8.99 11.12
N ARG A 311 -24.99 8.07 10.51
CA ARG A 311 -23.81 8.35 9.68
C ARG A 311 -23.82 7.48 8.45
N ASN A 312 -23.13 7.93 7.36
CA ASN A 312 -22.88 7.10 6.21
C ASN A 312 -21.67 6.18 6.45
N GLY A 313 -21.84 4.89 6.14
CA GLY A 313 -20.84 3.84 6.22
C GLY A 313 -20.45 3.32 4.85
N LEU A 314 -20.00 2.06 4.83
CA LEU A 314 -19.61 1.34 3.60
C LEU A 314 -20.74 1.38 2.55
N ASN A 315 -20.39 1.72 1.31
CA ASN A 315 -21.32 1.85 0.18
C ASN A 315 -22.50 2.80 0.46
N GLY A 316 -22.29 3.81 1.30
CA GLY A 316 -23.32 4.78 1.67
C GLY A 316 -24.40 4.26 2.62
N LYS A 317 -24.32 3.02 3.12
CA LYS A 317 -25.28 2.48 4.07
C LYS A 317 -25.28 3.27 5.37
N VAL A 318 -26.46 3.62 5.81
CA VAL A 318 -26.62 4.39 7.07
C VAL A 318 -26.48 3.44 8.26
N PHE A 319 -25.69 3.86 9.26
CA PHE A 319 -25.55 3.19 10.55
C PHE A 319 -25.64 4.17 11.70
N TYR A 320 -25.82 3.67 12.92
CA TYR A 320 -25.82 4.47 14.13
C TYR A 320 -24.44 4.48 14.77
N CYS A 321 -23.76 5.61 14.68
CA CYS A 321 -22.46 5.84 15.32
C CYS A 321 -22.68 6.09 16.83
N LEU A 322 -22.07 5.26 17.67
CA LEU A 322 -22.16 5.31 19.12
C LEU A 322 -21.13 6.28 19.71
N LYS A 323 -21.54 7.11 20.65
CA LYS A 323 -20.66 8.01 21.42
C LYS A 323 -21.13 8.11 22.86
N PHE A 324 -20.24 8.53 23.75
CA PHE A 324 -20.73 9.07 25.03
C PHE A 324 -21.35 10.44 24.80
N ARG A 325 -22.43 10.72 25.50
CA ARG A 325 -23.11 12.02 25.45
C ARG A 325 -22.23 13.09 26.11
N SER A 326 -21.78 14.04 25.32
CA SER A 326 -20.91 15.16 25.73
C SER A 326 -21.62 16.52 25.75
N MET A 327 -22.92 16.52 25.44
CA MET A 327 -23.78 17.71 25.41
C MET A 327 -25.11 17.47 26.16
N LYS A 328 -25.77 18.53 26.56
CA LYS A 328 -27.15 18.47 27.07
C LYS A 328 -28.08 17.90 26.01
N VAL A 329 -29.12 17.19 26.41
CA VAL A 329 -30.14 16.65 25.49
C VAL A 329 -30.78 17.84 24.74
N ASN A 330 -30.81 17.73 23.40
CA ASN A 330 -31.39 18.74 22.52
C ASN A 330 -31.87 18.07 21.21
N ASP A 331 -32.83 18.71 20.54
CA ASP A 331 -33.43 18.21 19.30
C ASP A 331 -32.59 18.54 18.04
N ASP A 332 -31.57 19.40 18.19
CA ASP A 332 -30.74 19.86 17.08
C ASP A 332 -29.49 18.96 16.82
N ALA A 333 -29.37 17.87 17.57
CA ALA A 333 -28.18 17.01 17.52
C ALA A 333 -27.89 16.43 16.14
N ASP A 334 -28.90 16.17 15.30
CA ASP A 334 -28.78 15.66 13.94
C ASP A 334 -28.72 16.76 12.87
N ARG A 335 -28.98 18.03 13.24
CA ARG A 335 -29.09 19.17 12.32
C ARG A 335 -27.88 20.09 12.36
N LEU A 336 -27.36 20.37 13.57
CA LEU A 336 -26.29 21.34 13.78
C LEU A 336 -25.00 20.72 14.24
N GLN A 337 -23.91 20.96 13.48
CA GLN A 337 -22.57 20.59 13.88
C GLN A 337 -22.16 21.35 15.15
N ALA A 338 -21.46 20.69 16.07
CA ALA A 338 -20.93 21.31 17.26
C ALA A 338 -19.83 22.32 16.93
N THR A 339 -19.96 23.55 17.41
CA THR A 339 -18.95 24.62 17.23
C THR A 339 -18.01 24.70 18.44
N LYS A 340 -16.94 25.50 18.35
CA LYS A 340 -15.94 25.65 19.41
C LYS A 340 -16.58 26.15 20.73
N ASN A 341 -17.46 27.15 20.65
CA ASN A 341 -18.13 27.76 21.81
C ASN A 341 -19.63 27.43 21.88
N ASP A 342 -19.98 26.18 21.62
CA ASP A 342 -21.36 25.72 21.59
C ASP A 342 -21.99 25.75 23.01
N PRO A 343 -23.12 26.45 23.23
CA PRO A 343 -23.75 26.57 24.53
C PRO A 343 -24.31 25.24 25.08
N ARG A 344 -24.47 24.25 24.23
CA ARG A 344 -24.91 22.90 24.60
C ARG A 344 -23.85 22.09 25.35
N LYS A 345 -22.56 22.52 25.27
CA LYS A 345 -21.44 21.84 25.91
C LYS A 345 -21.40 22.10 27.42
N THR A 346 -21.07 21.05 28.17
CA THR A 346 -20.75 21.15 29.58
C THR A 346 -19.24 21.13 29.81
N LYS A 347 -18.78 21.51 31.02
CA LYS A 347 -17.36 21.41 31.37
C LYS A 347 -16.85 19.98 31.22
N TRP A 348 -17.61 18.98 31.66
CA TRP A 348 -17.30 17.56 31.51
C TRP A 348 -17.29 17.12 30.04
N GLY A 349 -18.29 17.53 29.29
CA GLY A 349 -18.36 17.26 27.86
C GLY A 349 -17.16 17.83 27.08
N ASN A 350 -16.65 18.98 27.46
CA ASN A 350 -15.44 19.57 26.88
C ASN A 350 -14.19 18.72 27.19
N ILE A 351 -14.07 18.19 28.42
CA ILE A 351 -12.97 17.28 28.78
C ILE A 351 -13.04 16.01 27.92
N MET A 352 -14.21 15.36 27.84
CA MET A 352 -14.39 14.15 27.05
C MET A 352 -14.01 14.36 25.56
N ARG A 353 -14.40 15.49 24.97
CA ARG A 353 -14.08 15.82 23.58
C ARG A 353 -12.60 16.09 23.34
N LYS A 354 -11.95 16.85 24.24
CA LYS A 354 -10.51 17.11 24.16
C LYS A 354 -9.67 15.84 24.27
N THR A 355 -10.14 14.89 25.06
CA THR A 355 -9.47 13.59 25.27
C THR A 355 -9.95 12.50 24.32
N ASN A 356 -10.96 12.77 23.47
CA ASN A 356 -11.66 11.82 22.61
C ASN A 356 -12.29 10.62 23.32
N ILE A 357 -12.48 10.71 24.63
CA ILE A 357 -13.18 9.69 25.43
C ILE A 357 -14.61 9.51 24.93
N ASP A 358 -15.25 10.56 24.43
CA ASP A 358 -16.60 10.52 23.87
C ASP A 358 -16.73 9.58 22.65
N GLU A 359 -15.65 9.29 21.95
CA GLU A 359 -15.64 8.42 20.77
C GLU A 359 -15.33 6.93 21.07
N LEU A 360 -14.96 6.59 22.32
CA LEU A 360 -14.63 5.21 22.70
C LEU A 360 -15.77 4.19 22.50
N PRO A 361 -17.07 4.51 22.65
CA PRO A 361 -18.13 3.55 22.32
C PRO A 361 -18.16 3.09 20.86
N GLN A 362 -17.47 3.78 19.93
CA GLN A 362 -17.37 3.36 18.54
C GLN A 362 -16.62 2.02 18.38
N PHE A 363 -15.83 1.57 19.37
CA PHE A 363 -15.27 0.21 19.35
C PHE A 363 -16.37 -0.86 19.28
N VAL A 364 -17.56 -0.59 19.82
CA VAL A 364 -18.73 -1.47 19.63
C VAL A 364 -19.18 -1.48 18.16
N ASN A 365 -19.20 -0.32 17.48
CA ASN A 365 -19.51 -0.27 16.05
C ASN A 365 -18.45 -1.02 15.21
N VAL A 366 -17.18 -0.97 15.62
CA VAL A 366 -16.12 -1.75 14.97
C VAL A 366 -16.37 -3.24 15.16
N LEU A 367 -16.69 -3.68 16.38
CA LEU A 367 -16.97 -5.09 16.65
C LEU A 367 -18.20 -5.58 15.89
N MET A 368 -19.27 -4.78 15.80
CA MET A 368 -20.48 -5.08 15.01
C MET A 368 -20.22 -5.09 13.51
N GLY A 369 -19.19 -4.38 13.05
CA GLY A 369 -18.77 -4.36 11.65
C GLY A 369 -19.26 -3.18 10.83
N ASP A 370 -19.89 -2.19 11.46
CA ASP A 370 -20.29 -0.92 10.83
C ASP A 370 -19.08 -0.01 10.57
N MET A 371 -18.08 -0.10 11.43
CA MET A 371 -16.84 0.67 11.39
C MET A 371 -15.59 -0.22 11.35
N SER A 372 -14.45 0.41 11.19
CA SER A 372 -13.10 -0.13 11.34
C SER A 372 -12.33 0.74 12.36
N LEU A 373 -11.22 0.23 12.88
CA LEU A 373 -10.32 1.06 13.71
C LEU A 373 -9.75 2.21 12.88
N VAL A 374 -9.32 1.92 11.67
CA VAL A 374 -8.71 2.90 10.75
C VAL A 374 -9.55 3.00 9.47
N GLY A 375 -9.88 4.21 9.07
CA GLY A 375 -10.65 4.50 7.86
C GLY A 375 -11.06 5.97 7.76
N PRO A 376 -11.75 6.37 6.69
CA PRO A 376 -12.33 7.71 6.57
C PRO A 376 -13.26 8.04 7.74
N ARG A 377 -13.18 9.28 8.26
CA ARG A 377 -14.07 9.69 9.34
C ARG A 377 -15.53 9.72 8.88
N PRO A 378 -16.48 9.09 9.61
CA PRO A 378 -17.89 9.08 9.22
C PRO A 378 -18.53 10.47 9.36
N HIS A 379 -19.17 10.95 8.29
CA HIS A 379 -19.87 12.25 8.26
C HIS A 379 -21.37 12.13 8.55
N MET A 380 -21.99 13.24 8.97
CA MET A 380 -23.44 13.37 9.10
C MET A 380 -24.09 13.26 7.71
N LEU A 381 -25.31 12.72 7.63
CA LEU A 381 -26.03 12.58 6.37
C LEU A 381 -26.15 13.92 5.62
N LYS A 382 -26.48 14.99 6.35
CA LYS A 382 -26.56 16.35 5.78
C LYS A 382 -25.24 16.79 5.13
N HIS A 383 -24.11 16.53 5.76
CA HIS A 383 -22.80 16.87 5.19
C HIS A 383 -22.49 16.05 3.93
N THR A 384 -22.91 14.77 3.90
CA THR A 384 -22.75 13.96 2.71
C THR A 384 -23.54 14.51 1.54
N ASP A 385 -24.81 14.90 1.76
CA ASP A 385 -25.66 15.48 0.72
C ASP A 385 -25.14 16.83 0.20
N GLU A 386 -24.58 17.66 1.09
CA GLU A 386 -24.03 18.95 0.74
C GLU A 386 -22.71 18.84 -0.01
N TYR A 387 -21.72 18.14 0.58
CA TYR A 387 -20.37 18.08 0.03
C TYR A 387 -20.24 17.14 -1.18
N SER A 388 -21.13 16.18 -1.36
CA SER A 388 -21.15 15.34 -2.56
C SER A 388 -21.46 16.11 -3.84
N ARG A 389 -22.10 17.30 -3.73
CA ARG A 389 -22.39 18.20 -4.87
C ARG A 389 -21.28 19.23 -5.11
N LEU A 390 -20.48 19.53 -4.07
CA LEU A 390 -19.49 20.60 -4.10
C LEU A 390 -18.08 20.07 -4.35
N ILE A 391 -17.79 18.81 -3.99
CA ILE A 391 -16.46 18.23 -4.06
C ILE A 391 -16.49 17.02 -4.96
N ASP A 392 -15.72 17.09 -6.03
CA ASP A 392 -15.52 15.94 -6.91
C ASP A 392 -14.95 14.75 -6.14
N LYS A 393 -15.41 13.55 -6.49
CA LYS A 393 -14.93 12.28 -5.89
C LYS A 393 -15.23 12.11 -4.39
N TYR A 394 -16.05 12.99 -3.79
CA TYR A 394 -16.42 12.90 -2.38
C TYR A 394 -16.94 11.51 -1.99
N MET A 395 -17.71 10.85 -2.88
CA MET A 395 -18.34 9.56 -2.62
C MET A 395 -17.35 8.38 -2.57
N ILE A 396 -16.13 8.53 -3.12
CA ILE A 396 -15.08 7.50 -3.08
C ILE A 396 -14.77 7.06 -1.65
N ARG A 397 -14.85 7.97 -0.70
CA ARG A 397 -14.61 7.69 0.73
C ARG A 397 -15.53 6.62 1.34
N HIS A 398 -16.68 6.34 0.70
CA HIS A 398 -17.62 5.31 1.15
C HIS A 398 -17.33 3.91 0.57
N LEU A 399 -16.27 3.74 -0.22
CA LEU A 399 -15.84 2.43 -0.73
C LEU A 399 -15.20 1.54 0.34
N VAL A 400 -14.87 2.11 1.49
CA VAL A 400 -14.33 1.39 2.63
C VAL A 400 -15.14 1.73 3.89
N LYS A 401 -15.03 0.89 4.93
CA LYS A 401 -15.67 1.19 6.22
C LYS A 401 -15.09 2.45 6.84
N PRO A 402 -15.92 3.31 7.45
CA PRO A 402 -15.44 4.46 8.19
C PRO A 402 -14.62 4.01 9.41
N GLY A 403 -13.63 4.84 9.81
CA GLY A 403 -12.73 4.55 10.91
C GLY A 403 -12.98 5.42 12.15
N ILE A 404 -12.55 4.91 13.31
CA ILE A 404 -12.41 5.73 14.54
C ILE A 404 -11.32 6.78 14.30
N THR A 405 -10.20 6.36 13.69
CA THR A 405 -9.13 7.24 13.22
C THR A 405 -8.87 7.05 11.72
N GLY A 406 -8.14 7.96 11.10
CA GLY A 406 -7.86 7.89 9.66
C GLY A 406 -6.71 8.78 9.24
N TRP A 407 -6.24 8.58 8.01
CA TRP A 407 -5.11 9.31 7.45
C TRP A 407 -5.32 10.83 7.49
N SER A 408 -6.45 11.32 7.01
CA SER A 408 -6.79 12.75 7.03
C SER A 408 -6.76 13.35 8.45
N GLN A 409 -7.16 12.57 9.45
CA GLN A 409 -7.16 13.03 10.85
C GLN A 409 -5.73 13.15 11.41
N VAL A 410 -4.81 12.22 11.09
CA VAL A 410 -3.43 12.26 11.62
C VAL A 410 -2.49 13.17 10.81
N THR A 411 -2.93 13.63 9.62
CA THR A 411 -2.18 14.56 8.76
C THR A 411 -2.64 16.02 8.89
N GLY A 412 -3.53 16.33 9.86
CA GLY A 412 -3.89 17.71 10.21
C GLY A 412 -5.28 18.16 9.78
N PHE A 413 -6.02 17.37 8.99
CA PHE A 413 -7.40 17.69 8.59
C PHE A 413 -8.42 17.19 9.63
N ARG A 414 -8.25 17.62 10.89
CA ARG A 414 -9.08 17.27 12.03
C ARG A 414 -9.87 18.50 12.51
N GLY A 415 -11.03 18.27 13.14
CA GLY A 415 -11.82 19.34 13.75
C GLY A 415 -12.95 19.86 12.87
N GLU A 416 -13.38 21.09 13.11
CA GLU A 416 -14.44 21.77 12.37
C GLU A 416 -13.95 22.16 10.98
N THR A 417 -14.78 21.91 9.96
CA THR A 417 -14.50 22.35 8.59
C THR A 417 -15.32 23.61 8.32
N LYS A 418 -14.67 24.77 8.33
CA LYS A 418 -15.30 26.07 8.06
C LYS A 418 -15.24 26.43 6.59
N GLU A 419 -14.14 26.06 5.95
CA GLU A 419 -13.85 26.38 4.56
C GLU A 419 -13.87 25.11 3.69
N LEU A 420 -14.26 25.26 2.44
CA LEU A 420 -14.40 24.16 1.50
C LEU A 420 -13.07 23.40 1.29
N TRP A 421 -11.95 24.13 1.18
CA TRP A 421 -10.62 23.55 0.99
C TRP A 421 -10.20 22.60 2.13
N GLN A 422 -10.69 22.83 3.36
CA GLN A 422 -10.43 21.93 4.49
C GLN A 422 -11.13 20.59 4.31
N MET A 423 -12.34 20.62 3.75
CA MET A 423 -13.07 19.40 3.43
C MET A 423 -12.48 18.70 2.21
N GLU A 424 -12.05 19.45 1.19
CA GLU A 424 -11.34 18.88 0.04
C GLU A 424 -10.04 18.18 0.47
N GLY A 425 -9.23 18.83 1.32
CA GLY A 425 -8.02 18.22 1.87
C GLY A 425 -8.30 16.95 2.66
N ARG A 426 -9.44 16.88 3.38
CA ARG A 426 -9.89 15.67 4.06
C ARG A 426 -10.26 14.57 3.06
N VAL A 427 -11.01 14.90 2.02
CA VAL A 427 -11.40 13.95 0.97
C VAL A 427 -10.18 13.42 0.23
N ILE A 428 -9.22 14.27 -0.12
CA ILE A 428 -7.96 13.87 -0.75
C ILE A 428 -7.18 12.90 0.17
N GLY A 429 -7.10 13.20 1.46
CA GLY A 429 -6.47 12.30 2.44
C GLY A 429 -7.19 10.96 2.59
N ASP A 430 -8.51 10.96 2.54
CA ASP A 430 -9.32 9.74 2.61
C ASP A 430 -9.14 8.89 1.33
N ILE A 431 -9.08 9.52 0.14
CA ILE A 431 -8.79 8.84 -1.14
C ILE A 431 -7.38 8.24 -1.11
N TYR A 432 -6.37 9.03 -0.66
CA TYR A 432 -5.02 8.53 -0.50
C TYR A 432 -4.97 7.25 0.35
N TYR A 433 -5.67 7.23 1.49
CA TYR A 433 -5.76 6.06 2.34
C TYR A 433 -6.35 4.85 1.60
N ILE A 434 -7.41 5.05 0.84
CA ILE A 434 -8.10 3.98 0.09
C ILE A 434 -7.17 3.38 -0.97
N GLU A 435 -6.48 4.23 -1.74
CA GLU A 435 -5.61 3.81 -2.84
C GLU A 435 -4.31 3.15 -2.36
N HIS A 436 -3.79 3.58 -1.20
CA HIS A 436 -2.50 3.12 -0.68
C HIS A 436 -2.64 2.22 0.55
N TRP A 437 -3.84 1.69 0.79
CA TRP A 437 -4.05 0.86 1.96
C TRP A 437 -3.05 -0.30 2.02
N SER A 438 -2.48 -0.46 3.20
CA SER A 438 -1.70 -1.63 3.61
C SER A 438 -1.88 -1.82 5.11
N PHE A 439 -1.67 -3.03 5.58
CA PHE A 439 -1.72 -3.29 7.03
C PHE A 439 -0.70 -2.44 7.80
N GLY A 440 0.49 -2.20 7.21
CA GLY A 440 1.50 -1.30 7.78
C GLY A 440 1.03 0.15 7.88
N LEU A 441 0.23 0.63 6.92
CA LEU A 441 -0.36 1.98 6.96
C LEU A 441 -1.38 2.10 8.12
N ASP A 442 -2.19 1.08 8.35
CA ASP A 442 -3.12 1.06 9.50
C ASP A 442 -2.35 1.17 10.83
N LEU A 443 -1.30 0.37 11.02
CA LEU A 443 -0.46 0.44 12.22
C LEU A 443 0.20 1.81 12.40
N TYR A 444 0.68 2.41 11.31
CA TYR A 444 1.28 3.74 11.34
C TYR A 444 0.26 4.82 11.74
N ILE A 445 -0.97 4.77 11.19
CA ILE A 445 -2.04 5.71 11.55
C ILE A 445 -2.41 5.56 13.03
N MET A 446 -2.52 4.34 13.54
CA MET A 446 -2.79 4.09 14.97
C MET A 446 -1.67 4.66 15.85
N TYR A 447 -0.41 4.42 15.50
CA TYR A 447 0.73 5.00 16.20
C TYR A 447 0.67 6.54 16.20
N ARG A 448 0.44 7.16 15.05
CA ARG A 448 0.29 8.62 14.93
C ARG A 448 -0.88 9.15 15.74
N THR A 449 -1.99 8.43 15.81
CA THR A 449 -3.15 8.81 16.63
C THR A 449 -2.79 8.86 18.11
N ILE A 450 -2.13 7.84 18.63
CA ILE A 450 -1.67 7.78 20.02
C ILE A 450 -0.65 8.90 20.29
N ALA A 451 0.33 9.07 19.41
CA ALA A 451 1.35 10.11 19.54
C ALA A 451 0.75 11.53 19.56
N ASN A 452 -0.27 11.80 18.71
CA ASN A 452 -0.96 13.09 18.67
C ASN A 452 -1.77 13.34 19.95
N VAL A 453 -2.40 12.31 20.51
CA VAL A 453 -3.12 12.42 21.80
C VAL A 453 -2.15 12.76 22.94
N ILE A 454 -0.99 12.10 23.00
CA ILE A 454 0.02 12.33 24.06
C ILE A 454 0.66 13.72 23.92
N ARG A 455 0.91 14.19 22.69
CA ARG A 455 1.51 15.51 22.44
C ARG A 455 0.53 16.67 22.65
N GLY A 456 -0.76 16.41 22.83
CA GLY A 456 -1.79 17.43 22.98
C GLY A 456 -2.07 18.13 21.66
N ASP A 457 -2.85 17.49 20.78
CA ASP A 457 -3.23 18.06 19.48
C ASP A 457 -4.05 19.35 19.66
N LYS A 458 -3.50 20.49 19.21
CA LYS A 458 -4.16 21.81 19.26
C LYS A 458 -5.44 21.87 18.40
N ALA A 459 -5.65 20.91 17.51
CA ALA A 459 -6.83 20.81 16.66
C ALA A 459 -8.00 20.02 17.29
N ALA A 460 -7.80 19.37 18.45
CA ALA A 460 -8.85 18.73 19.22
C ALA A 460 -9.55 19.77 20.11
N TYR A 461 -10.88 19.90 20.00
CA TYR A 461 -11.67 20.75 20.90
C TYR A 461 -12.52 19.96 21.85
#